data_c0bd30bd7ce54db8fd8d8d8c7178f943
#
_entry.id   c0bd30bd7ce54db8fd8d8d8c7178f943
#
_cell.length_a   1.000
_cell.length_b   1.000
_cell.length_c   1.000
_cell.angle_alpha   90.00
_cell.angle_beta   90.00
_cell.angle_gamma   90.00
#
_symmetry.space_group_name_H-M   'P 1'
#
loop_
_entity.id
_entity.type
_entity.pdbx_description
1 polymer ?
#
loop_
_entity_poly.entity_id
_entity_poly.type
_entity_poly.pdbx_seq_one_letter_code
_entity_poly.pdbx_strand_id
1 'polypeptide(L)'
;PDHVSCVYIRQGEPLGLGHAILQAKTVIGDDSFAVVLADDLIDSKKGVLKQMAEQYVDINSSIVSVQKIEKKDSIHYGMIDTDPSDGNMRKLTGIVEKPSPADSPSNFGVVGRYIFSNQILSFLETIGFGAGNEIQLTDAIKKMIATQPVFAYEFEGARYDCGDKLGYIKANIEYALKDKKFGRELLSYLKEKAL
;
A
#
# COMPACT_ATOMS: atom_id res chain seq x y z
N PRO A 1 -2.78 21.05 -9.36
CA PRO A 1 -3.04 22.14 -8.43
C PRO A 1 -1.79 22.99 -8.26
N ASP A 2 -1.92 24.32 -8.29
CA ASP A 2 -0.80 25.29 -8.29
C ASP A 2 0.08 25.28 -7.02
N HIS A 3 -0.31 24.48 -6.02
CA HIS A 3 0.38 24.30 -4.74
C HIS A 3 1.16 23.00 -4.63
N VAL A 4 1.27 22.23 -5.71
CA VAL A 4 1.99 20.94 -5.73
C VAL A 4 3.27 21.10 -6.55
N SER A 5 4.40 20.84 -5.94
CA SER A 5 5.69 20.73 -6.63
C SER A 5 5.99 19.25 -6.92
N CYS A 6 6.51 18.97 -8.12
CA CYS A 6 6.87 17.61 -8.52
C CYS A 6 8.37 17.52 -8.77
N VAL A 7 8.98 16.47 -8.22
CA VAL A 7 10.37 16.08 -8.52
C VAL A 7 10.34 14.67 -9.09
N TYR A 8 11.00 14.49 -10.23
CA TYR A 8 11.09 13.17 -10.88
C TYR A 8 12.47 12.57 -10.57
N ILE A 9 12.44 11.37 -9.96
CA ILE A 9 13.66 10.65 -9.59
C ILE A 9 13.68 9.33 -10.36
N ARG A 10 14.75 9.11 -11.11
CA ARG A 10 14.91 7.87 -11.86
C ARG A 10 15.48 6.79 -10.95
N GLN A 11 14.83 5.63 -10.91
CA GLN A 11 15.42 4.40 -10.40
C GLN A 11 16.31 3.80 -11.48
N GLY A 12 17.61 3.77 -11.26
CA GLY A 12 18.60 3.32 -12.26
C GLY A 12 18.49 1.83 -12.62
N GLU A 13 18.18 0.99 -11.62
CA GLU A 13 18.01 -0.46 -11.75
C GLU A 13 16.73 -0.91 -11.03
N PRO A 14 15.99 -1.90 -11.54
CA PRO A 14 14.72 -2.35 -10.97
C PRO A 14 14.94 -3.30 -9.78
N LEU A 15 15.53 -2.80 -8.72
CA LEU A 15 15.90 -3.57 -7.52
C LEU A 15 14.82 -3.55 -6.43
N GLY A 16 13.57 -3.42 -6.80
CA GLY A 16 12.41 -3.50 -5.91
C GLY A 16 11.94 -2.18 -5.32
N LEU A 17 10.84 -2.23 -4.58
CA LEU A 17 10.17 -1.05 -4.01
C LEU A 17 11.03 -0.33 -2.97
N GLY A 18 11.72 -1.07 -2.11
CA GLY A 18 12.62 -0.47 -1.12
C GLY A 18 13.73 0.34 -1.78
N HIS A 19 14.31 -0.17 -2.88
CA HIS A 19 15.30 0.56 -3.66
C HIS A 19 14.70 1.83 -4.30
N ALA A 20 13.48 1.78 -4.83
CA ALA A 20 12.82 2.95 -5.39
C ALA A 20 12.63 4.06 -4.34
N ILE A 21 12.23 3.70 -3.13
CA ILE A 21 12.08 4.63 -2.00
C ILE A 21 13.43 5.25 -1.63
N LEU A 22 14.50 4.47 -1.60
CA LEU A 22 15.86 4.97 -1.31
C LEU A 22 16.33 6.04 -2.30
N GLN A 23 15.93 5.98 -3.57
CA GLN A 23 16.30 7.01 -4.54
C GLN A 23 15.75 8.39 -4.15
N ALA A 24 14.68 8.44 -3.38
CA ALA A 24 14.08 9.70 -2.93
C ALA A 24 14.70 10.24 -1.63
N LYS A 25 15.67 9.56 -1.01
CA LYS A 25 16.25 9.91 0.29
C LYS A 25 16.68 11.36 0.41
N THR A 26 17.38 11.88 -0.60
CA THR A 26 17.90 13.27 -0.58
C THR A 26 16.79 14.32 -0.68
N VAL A 27 15.65 13.96 -1.24
CA VAL A 27 14.48 14.86 -1.34
C VAL A 27 13.63 14.77 -0.09
N ILE A 28 13.51 13.60 0.52
CA ILE A 28 12.75 13.37 1.76
C ILE A 28 13.43 14.05 2.94
N GLY A 29 14.76 13.97 3.02
CA GLY A 29 15.51 14.54 4.16
C GLY A 29 15.12 13.88 5.49
N ASP A 30 14.84 14.73 6.49
CA ASP A 30 14.49 14.32 7.85
C ASP A 30 12.98 14.22 8.10
N ASP A 31 12.17 14.53 7.10
CA ASP A 31 10.70 14.54 7.23
C ASP A 31 10.09 13.15 7.21
N SER A 32 8.92 13.04 7.83
CA SER A 32 8.02 11.91 7.58
C SER A 32 7.38 12.04 6.21
N PHE A 33 7.14 10.93 5.55
CA PHE A 33 6.65 10.95 4.18
C PHE A 33 5.64 9.84 3.91
N ALA A 34 4.85 10.02 2.87
CA ALA A 34 3.93 9.00 2.39
C ALA A 34 4.48 8.31 1.14
N VAL A 35 4.25 7.00 1.05
CA VAL A 35 4.46 6.22 -0.18
C VAL A 35 3.10 5.84 -0.75
N VAL A 36 2.94 6.10 -2.05
CA VAL A 36 1.71 5.82 -2.79
C VAL A 36 2.07 5.02 -4.02
N LEU A 37 1.65 3.77 -4.08
CA LEU A 37 1.82 2.95 -5.29
C LEU A 37 0.75 3.34 -6.31
N ALA A 38 1.19 3.61 -7.54
CA ALA A 38 0.33 4.15 -8.60
C ALA A 38 -0.70 3.14 -9.13
N ASP A 39 -0.41 1.86 -9.00
CA ASP A 39 -1.25 0.74 -9.44
C ASP A 39 -2.33 0.33 -8.42
N ASP A 40 -2.22 0.77 -7.17
CA ASP A 40 -3.27 0.61 -6.16
C ASP A 40 -4.28 1.76 -6.23
N LEU A 41 -5.33 1.58 -7.02
CA LEU A 41 -6.41 2.56 -7.09
C LEU A 41 -7.45 2.26 -6.01
N ILE A 42 -7.75 3.24 -5.17
CA ILE A 42 -8.70 3.06 -4.06
C ILE A 42 -9.83 4.09 -4.16
N ASP A 43 -11.04 3.58 -4.31
CA ASP A 43 -12.25 4.36 -4.33
C ASP A 43 -12.83 4.46 -2.92
N SER A 44 -12.89 5.67 -2.37
CA SER A 44 -13.37 5.93 -1.03
C SER A 44 -13.95 7.35 -0.92
N LYS A 45 -14.91 7.55 -0.03
CA LYS A 45 -15.47 8.89 0.24
C LYS A 45 -14.41 9.86 0.79
N LYS A 46 -13.53 9.36 1.62
CA LYS A 46 -12.38 10.07 2.18
C LYS A 46 -11.12 9.36 1.73
N GLY A 47 -10.28 10.04 0.96
CA GLY A 47 -9.06 9.42 0.41
C GLY A 47 -8.23 8.71 1.49
N VAL A 48 -7.74 7.50 1.20
CA VAL A 48 -7.06 6.64 2.19
C VAL A 48 -5.85 7.32 2.82
N LEU A 49 -5.06 8.05 2.05
CA LEU A 49 -3.93 8.79 2.63
C LEU A 49 -4.39 9.84 3.65
N LYS A 50 -5.56 10.48 3.43
CA LYS A 50 -6.14 11.39 4.42
C LYS A 50 -6.63 10.65 5.66
N GLN A 51 -7.26 9.47 5.50
CA GLN A 51 -7.64 8.62 6.63
C GLN A 51 -6.41 8.27 7.49
N MET A 52 -5.30 7.85 6.84
CA MET A 52 -4.06 7.50 7.53
C MET A 52 -3.37 8.71 8.17
N ALA A 53 -3.34 9.86 7.49
CA ALA A 53 -2.70 11.06 8.00
C ALA A 53 -3.36 11.58 9.30
N GLU A 54 -4.69 11.45 9.41
CA GLU A 54 -5.39 11.78 10.65
C GLU A 54 -4.96 10.87 11.80
N GLN A 55 -4.81 9.56 11.55
CA GLN A 55 -4.29 8.64 12.55
C GLN A 55 -2.82 8.93 12.89
N TYR A 56 -2.02 9.31 11.88
CA TYR A 56 -0.61 9.62 12.08
C TYR A 56 -0.40 10.80 13.05
N VAL A 57 -1.24 11.83 12.96
CA VAL A 57 -1.18 13.00 13.88
C VAL A 57 -1.31 12.57 15.33
N ASP A 58 -2.18 11.60 15.61
CA ASP A 58 -2.46 11.16 16.98
C ASP A 58 -1.37 10.23 17.52
N ILE A 59 -0.84 9.33 16.69
CA ILE A 59 0.09 8.27 17.13
C ILE A 59 1.56 8.59 16.88
N ASN A 60 1.87 9.51 15.97
CA ASN A 60 3.22 9.90 15.55
C ASN A 60 4.14 8.68 15.30
N SER A 61 3.64 7.68 14.63
CA SER A 61 4.34 6.41 14.33
C SER A 61 4.03 5.97 12.91
N SER A 62 4.95 5.22 12.29
CA SER A 62 4.77 4.70 10.94
C SER A 62 3.51 3.85 10.80
N ILE A 63 2.80 4.02 9.69
CA ILE A 63 1.54 3.33 9.38
C ILE A 63 1.64 2.66 8.01
N VAL A 64 1.22 1.41 7.93
CA VAL A 64 0.99 0.69 6.68
C VAL A 64 -0.51 0.47 6.48
N SER A 65 -1.04 0.70 5.29
CA SER A 65 -2.43 0.37 5.01
C SER A 65 -2.59 -1.12 4.73
N VAL A 66 -3.69 -1.68 5.19
CA VAL A 66 -4.02 -3.10 5.02
C VAL A 66 -5.48 -3.30 4.64
N GLN A 67 -5.74 -4.42 4.00
CA GLN A 67 -7.09 -4.90 3.76
C GLN A 67 -7.20 -6.39 4.10
N LYS A 68 -8.41 -6.85 4.38
CA LYS A 68 -8.68 -8.29 4.47
C LYS A 68 -8.65 -8.92 3.09
N ILE A 69 -7.94 -10.03 2.96
CA ILE A 69 -7.85 -10.83 1.75
C ILE A 69 -8.18 -12.29 2.06
N GLU A 70 -8.48 -13.06 1.04
CA GLU A 70 -8.55 -14.51 1.18
C GLU A 70 -7.15 -15.09 1.38
N LYS A 71 -7.00 -16.10 2.24
CA LYS A 71 -5.68 -16.70 2.52
C LYS A 71 -4.97 -17.22 1.28
N LYS A 72 -5.71 -17.70 0.28
CA LYS A 72 -5.14 -18.18 -1.00
C LYS A 72 -4.36 -17.11 -1.75
N ASP A 73 -4.71 -15.82 -1.53
CA ASP A 73 -4.12 -14.68 -2.22
C ASP A 73 -2.88 -14.12 -1.49
N SER A 74 -2.49 -14.71 -0.33
CA SER A 74 -1.33 -14.28 0.46
C SER A 74 -0.03 -14.24 -0.34
N ILE A 75 0.10 -15.08 -1.35
CA ILE A 75 1.25 -15.16 -2.27
C ILE A 75 1.48 -13.88 -3.10
N HIS A 76 0.54 -12.95 -3.07
CA HIS A 76 0.62 -11.67 -3.79
C HIS A 76 0.90 -10.48 -2.89
N TYR A 77 0.87 -10.66 -1.55
CA TYR A 77 0.91 -9.57 -0.57
C TYR A 77 1.99 -9.77 0.49
N GLY A 78 2.52 -8.67 1.01
CA GLY A 78 3.11 -8.67 2.34
C GLY A 78 2.01 -8.92 3.38
N MET A 79 2.11 -9.99 4.14
CA MET A 79 1.13 -10.36 5.16
C MET A 79 1.60 -9.93 6.53
N ILE A 80 0.71 -9.32 7.31
CA ILE A 80 1.06 -8.81 8.64
C ILE A 80 0.59 -9.73 9.76
N ASP A 81 1.31 -9.69 10.87
CA ASP A 81 0.86 -10.14 12.18
C ASP A 81 0.68 -8.92 13.09
N THR A 82 -0.29 -8.97 14.01
CA THR A 82 -0.64 -7.82 14.85
C THR A 82 -1.06 -8.23 16.24
N ASP A 83 -0.90 -7.32 17.19
CA ASP A 83 -1.60 -7.44 18.47
C ASP A 83 -3.13 -7.49 18.23
N PRO A 84 -3.88 -8.24 19.08
CA PRO A 84 -5.33 -8.23 19.03
C PRO A 84 -5.89 -6.81 19.18
N SER A 85 -6.81 -6.43 18.30
CA SER A 85 -7.50 -5.14 18.35
C SER A 85 -8.87 -5.25 17.70
N ASP A 86 -9.87 -4.63 18.31
CA ASP A 86 -11.23 -4.55 17.77
C ASP A 86 -11.42 -3.36 16.79
N GLY A 87 -10.42 -2.49 16.69
CA GLY A 87 -10.43 -1.31 15.83
C GLY A 87 -9.81 -1.55 14.46
N ASN A 88 -9.80 -0.51 13.65
CA ASN A 88 -9.15 -0.47 12.33
C ASN A 88 -7.66 -0.14 12.40
N MET A 89 -7.15 0.22 13.59
CA MET A 89 -5.74 0.46 13.87
C MET A 89 -5.18 -0.66 14.74
N ARG A 90 -4.08 -1.29 14.30
CA ARG A 90 -3.44 -2.42 15.00
C ARG A 90 -1.93 -2.21 15.05
N LYS A 91 -1.30 -2.51 16.17
CA LYS A 91 0.17 -2.52 16.25
C LYS A 91 0.70 -3.77 15.54
N LEU A 92 1.68 -3.59 14.67
CA LEU A 92 2.36 -4.71 14.00
C LEU A 92 3.27 -5.45 14.99
N THR A 93 3.20 -6.78 14.94
CA THR A 93 4.12 -7.70 15.61
C THR A 93 5.00 -8.45 14.62
N GLY A 94 4.59 -8.52 13.35
CA GLY A 94 5.34 -9.17 12.30
C GLY A 94 4.87 -8.78 10.89
N ILE A 95 5.70 -9.10 9.91
CA ILE A 95 5.38 -8.98 8.49
C ILE A 95 6.19 -10.01 7.71
N VAL A 96 5.56 -10.66 6.73
CA VAL A 96 6.15 -11.68 5.86
C VAL A 96 5.80 -11.38 4.42
N GLU A 97 6.81 -11.34 3.53
CA GLU A 97 6.60 -11.10 2.10
C GLU A 97 6.08 -12.36 1.42
N LYS A 98 4.90 -12.25 0.79
CA LYS A 98 4.28 -13.26 -0.08
C LYS A 98 4.35 -14.70 0.46
N PRO A 99 3.90 -14.96 1.70
CA PRO A 99 3.96 -16.30 2.27
C PRO A 99 3.00 -17.25 1.55
N SER A 100 3.27 -18.54 1.65
CA SER A 100 2.27 -19.54 1.23
C SER A 100 0.98 -19.38 2.06
N PRO A 101 -0.17 -19.82 1.55
CA PRO A 101 -1.43 -19.75 2.33
C PRO A 101 -1.36 -20.47 3.67
N ALA A 102 -0.55 -21.53 3.78
CA ALA A 102 -0.36 -22.27 5.03
C ALA A 102 0.47 -21.46 6.04
N ASP A 103 1.43 -20.68 5.57
CA ASP A 103 2.38 -19.92 6.40
C ASP A 103 1.91 -18.46 6.65
N SER A 104 0.78 -18.06 6.07
CA SER A 104 0.26 -16.71 6.26
C SER A 104 -0.15 -16.46 7.72
N PRO A 105 0.45 -15.44 8.40
CA PRO A 105 0.19 -15.19 9.82
C PRO A 105 -1.24 -14.70 10.09
N SER A 106 -1.87 -14.09 9.08
CA SER A 106 -3.22 -13.55 9.20
C SER A 106 -3.93 -13.52 7.84
N ASN A 107 -5.05 -12.81 7.77
CA ASN A 107 -5.74 -12.47 6.52
C ASN A 107 -5.62 -10.98 6.16
N PHE A 108 -4.67 -10.26 6.75
CA PHE A 108 -4.41 -8.86 6.44
C PHE A 108 -3.22 -8.71 5.50
N GLY A 109 -3.51 -8.31 4.26
CA GLY A 109 -2.50 -7.99 3.24
C GLY A 109 -2.20 -6.49 3.19
N VAL A 110 -0.92 -6.17 3.06
CA VAL A 110 -0.45 -4.78 2.91
C VAL A 110 -0.83 -4.25 1.53
N VAL A 111 -1.30 -3.02 1.49
CA VAL A 111 -1.71 -2.29 0.29
C VAL A 111 -0.80 -1.08 0.10
N GLY A 112 -0.65 -0.62 -1.12
CA GLY A 112 0.33 0.40 -1.53
C GLY A 112 0.06 1.82 -1.03
N ARG A 113 -0.22 1.98 0.26
CA ARG A 113 -0.30 3.26 0.97
C ARG A 113 0.42 3.14 2.30
N TYR A 114 1.43 3.99 2.49
CA TYR A 114 2.26 3.98 3.69
C TYR A 114 2.48 5.41 4.17
N ILE A 115 2.66 5.59 5.46
CA ILE A 115 3.25 6.78 6.07
C ILE A 115 4.42 6.31 6.93
N PHE A 116 5.61 6.80 6.63
CA PHE A 116 6.82 6.44 7.33
C PHE A 116 7.50 7.65 7.98
N SER A 117 8.10 7.43 9.14
CA SER A 117 9.20 8.29 9.57
C SER A 117 10.42 8.07 8.66
N ASN A 118 11.30 9.05 8.53
CA ASN A 118 12.51 8.94 7.73
C ASN A 118 13.44 7.78 8.15
N GLN A 119 13.28 7.26 9.35
CA GLN A 119 14.07 6.12 9.88
C GLN A 119 13.97 4.88 9.01
N ILE A 120 12.86 4.68 8.27
CA ILE A 120 12.74 3.56 7.32
C ILE A 120 13.87 3.56 6.28
N LEU A 121 14.38 4.75 5.90
CA LEU A 121 15.47 4.88 4.93
C LEU A 121 16.77 4.25 5.46
N SER A 122 17.08 4.42 6.74
CA SER A 122 18.25 3.79 7.36
C SER A 122 18.14 2.25 7.40
N PHE A 123 16.94 1.71 7.60
CA PHE A 123 16.72 0.27 7.51
C PHE A 123 16.88 -0.20 6.06
N LEU A 124 16.32 0.50 5.09
CA LEU A 124 16.45 0.17 3.67
C LEU A 124 17.92 0.17 3.20
N GLU A 125 18.78 1.05 3.72
CA GLU A 125 20.21 1.07 3.40
C GLU A 125 20.97 -0.14 3.95
N THR A 126 20.48 -0.74 5.03
CA THR A 126 21.20 -1.79 5.77
C THR A 126 20.65 -3.20 5.52
N ILE A 127 19.50 -3.33 4.86
CA ILE A 127 19.03 -4.64 4.42
C ILE A 127 19.75 -5.05 3.13
N GLY A 128 20.05 -6.33 3.02
CA GLY A 128 20.54 -6.92 1.76
C GLY A 128 19.40 -7.16 0.76
N PHE A 129 19.73 -7.84 -0.31
CA PHE A 129 18.72 -8.35 -1.24
C PHE A 129 17.94 -9.49 -0.59
N GLY A 130 16.62 -9.40 -0.69
CA GLY A 130 15.67 -10.40 -0.24
C GLY A 130 15.09 -11.24 -1.39
N ALA A 131 13.84 -11.63 -1.27
CA ALA A 131 13.13 -12.38 -2.29
C ALA A 131 13.20 -11.70 -3.66
N GLY A 132 13.42 -12.46 -4.73
CA GLY A 132 13.53 -11.92 -6.09
C GLY A 132 14.79 -11.11 -6.37
N ASN A 133 15.81 -11.14 -5.51
CA ASN A 133 17.01 -10.29 -5.58
C ASN A 133 16.68 -8.80 -5.55
N GLU A 134 15.70 -8.42 -4.73
CA GLU A 134 15.21 -7.06 -4.56
C GLU A 134 15.43 -6.55 -3.13
N ILE A 135 15.52 -5.24 -2.95
CA ILE A 135 15.45 -4.58 -1.64
C ILE A 135 13.97 -4.50 -1.25
N GLN A 136 13.52 -5.44 -0.42
CA GLN A 136 12.13 -5.57 -0.06
C GLN A 136 11.75 -4.57 1.04
N LEU A 137 10.68 -3.79 0.81
CA LEU A 137 10.15 -2.87 1.80
C LEU A 137 9.69 -3.60 3.07
N THR A 138 9.11 -4.80 2.92
CA THR A 138 8.67 -5.65 4.03
C THR A 138 9.81 -6.05 4.96
N ASP A 139 11.01 -6.30 4.43
CA ASP A 139 12.18 -6.60 5.25
C ASP A 139 12.64 -5.40 6.07
N ALA A 140 12.58 -4.19 5.51
CA ALA A 140 12.86 -2.96 6.24
C ALA A 140 11.82 -2.70 7.33
N ILE A 141 10.52 -2.90 7.04
CA ILE A 141 9.44 -2.79 8.02
C ILE A 141 9.65 -3.80 9.15
N LYS A 142 10.04 -5.04 8.83
CA LYS A 142 10.33 -6.08 9.82
C LYS A 142 11.46 -5.67 10.77
N LYS A 143 12.53 -5.06 10.26
CA LYS A 143 13.58 -4.50 11.13
C LYS A 143 13.10 -3.31 11.96
N MET A 144 12.27 -2.46 11.37
CA MET A 144 11.71 -1.29 12.03
C MET A 144 10.83 -1.68 13.22
N ILE A 145 9.96 -2.68 13.07
CA ILE A 145 9.08 -3.20 14.14
C ILE A 145 9.89 -3.62 15.38
N ALA A 146 11.09 -4.15 15.19
CA ALA A 146 11.95 -4.58 16.30
C ALA A 146 12.50 -3.43 17.15
N THR A 147 12.46 -2.19 16.65
CA THR A 147 13.07 -1.01 17.32
C THR A 147 12.07 0.07 17.69
N GLN A 148 10.92 0.11 17.02
CA GLN A 148 9.90 1.13 17.25
C GLN A 148 8.52 0.63 16.82
N PRO A 149 7.42 1.22 17.35
CA PRO A 149 6.08 0.83 16.96
C PRO A 149 5.82 1.20 15.49
N VAL A 150 5.19 0.26 14.79
CA VAL A 150 4.60 0.45 13.46
C VAL A 150 3.16 -0.06 13.53
N PHE A 151 2.24 0.64 12.88
CA PHE A 151 0.84 0.30 12.94
C PHE A 151 0.30 -0.09 11.56
N ALA A 152 -0.66 -1.00 11.56
CA ALA A 152 -1.50 -1.30 10.41
C ALA A 152 -2.80 -0.51 10.51
N TYR A 153 -3.24 0.06 9.42
CA TYR A 153 -4.53 0.72 9.29
C TYR A 153 -5.41 0.01 8.26
N GLU A 154 -6.52 -0.59 8.73
CA GLU A 154 -7.55 -1.16 7.87
C GLU A 154 -8.41 -0.01 7.34
N PHE A 155 -8.15 0.40 6.09
CA PHE A 155 -8.81 1.57 5.49
C PHE A 155 -10.23 1.27 5.02
N GLU A 156 -11.02 2.33 4.91
CA GLU A 156 -12.35 2.30 4.29
C GLU A 156 -12.24 2.63 2.80
N GLY A 157 -12.77 1.75 1.94
CA GLY A 157 -12.76 1.94 0.49
C GLY A 157 -12.71 0.63 -0.28
N ALA A 158 -12.95 0.72 -1.58
CA ALA A 158 -12.81 -0.39 -2.52
C ALA A 158 -11.48 -0.25 -3.29
N ARG A 159 -10.60 -1.24 -3.15
CA ARG A 159 -9.32 -1.27 -3.86
C ARG A 159 -9.46 -2.00 -5.19
N TYR A 160 -8.82 -1.45 -6.21
CA TYR A 160 -8.61 -2.06 -7.51
C TYR A 160 -7.10 -2.16 -7.75
N ASP A 161 -6.62 -3.39 -7.96
CA ASP A 161 -5.24 -3.66 -8.33
C ASP A 161 -5.06 -3.43 -9.83
N CYS A 162 -4.55 -2.26 -10.20
CA CYS A 162 -4.34 -1.92 -11.60
C CYS A 162 -3.02 -2.49 -12.18
N GLY A 163 -2.20 -3.15 -11.36
CA GLY A 163 -1.08 -3.97 -11.80
C GLY A 163 -1.54 -5.27 -12.46
N ASP A 164 -2.74 -5.77 -12.09
CA ASP A 164 -3.40 -6.89 -12.75
C ASP A 164 -4.34 -6.40 -13.87
N LYS A 165 -4.35 -7.11 -15.01
CA LYS A 165 -5.19 -6.73 -16.17
C LYS A 165 -6.67 -6.69 -15.85
N LEU A 166 -7.18 -7.68 -15.11
CA LEU A 166 -8.59 -7.74 -14.74
C LEU A 166 -8.94 -6.66 -13.72
N GLY A 167 -8.06 -6.42 -12.74
CA GLY A 167 -8.19 -5.34 -11.78
C GLY A 167 -8.23 -3.97 -12.44
N TYR A 168 -7.36 -3.72 -13.42
CA TYR A 168 -7.37 -2.49 -14.24
C TYR A 168 -8.69 -2.30 -15.01
N ILE A 169 -9.22 -3.36 -15.65
CA ILE A 169 -10.50 -3.31 -16.35
C ILE A 169 -11.65 -3.02 -15.37
N LYS A 170 -11.68 -3.70 -14.24
CA LYS A 170 -12.69 -3.45 -13.19
C LYS A 170 -12.66 -2.01 -12.70
N ALA A 171 -11.47 -1.46 -12.43
CA ALA A 171 -11.30 -0.07 -12.04
C ALA A 171 -11.91 0.88 -13.09
N ASN A 172 -11.57 0.68 -14.36
CA ASN A 172 -12.11 1.51 -15.45
C ASN A 172 -13.64 1.46 -15.50
N ILE A 173 -14.23 0.26 -15.41
CA ILE A 173 -15.69 0.09 -15.46
C ILE A 173 -16.34 0.80 -14.26
N GLU A 174 -15.85 0.57 -13.05
CA GLU A 174 -16.43 1.15 -11.84
C GLU A 174 -16.37 2.68 -11.82
N TYR A 175 -15.25 3.26 -12.24
CA TYR A 175 -15.14 4.72 -12.33
C TYR A 175 -15.96 5.28 -13.49
N ALA A 176 -16.01 4.60 -14.63
CA ALA A 176 -16.82 5.01 -15.79
C ALA A 176 -18.32 4.98 -15.48
N LEU A 177 -18.80 3.98 -14.72
CA LEU A 177 -20.21 3.92 -14.29
C LEU A 177 -20.62 5.09 -13.38
N LYS A 178 -19.67 5.71 -12.68
CA LYS A 178 -19.91 6.89 -11.82
C LYS A 178 -19.88 8.21 -12.60
N ASP A 179 -19.41 8.18 -13.85
CA ASP A 179 -19.35 9.39 -14.66
C ASP A 179 -20.76 9.87 -15.05
N LYS A 180 -21.01 11.18 -14.82
CA LYS A 180 -22.33 11.79 -15.02
C LYS A 180 -22.73 11.89 -16.51
N LYS A 181 -21.73 11.90 -17.42
CA LYS A 181 -21.97 12.09 -18.85
C LYS A 181 -22.34 10.79 -19.56
N PHE A 182 -21.61 9.72 -19.29
CA PHE A 182 -21.76 8.45 -20.04
C PHE A 182 -21.99 7.20 -19.18
N GLY A 183 -21.99 7.32 -17.85
CA GLY A 183 -22.17 6.14 -16.98
C GLY A 183 -23.49 5.37 -17.22
N ARG A 184 -24.58 6.09 -17.54
CA ARG A 184 -25.87 5.43 -17.86
C ARG A 184 -25.80 4.67 -19.19
N GLU A 185 -25.17 5.23 -20.20
CA GLU A 185 -24.97 4.61 -21.51
C GLU A 185 -24.11 3.35 -21.37
N LEU A 186 -23.00 3.45 -20.64
CA LEU A 186 -22.15 2.30 -20.34
C LEU A 186 -22.91 1.20 -19.62
N LEU A 187 -23.72 1.55 -18.61
CA LEU A 187 -24.54 0.55 -17.90
C LEU A 187 -25.48 -0.19 -18.84
N SER A 188 -26.14 0.52 -19.77
CA SER A 188 -27.02 -0.10 -20.77
C SER A 188 -26.24 -1.03 -21.70
N TYR A 189 -25.10 -0.59 -22.18
CA TYR A 189 -24.21 -1.40 -23.02
C TYR A 189 -23.76 -2.68 -22.32
N LEU A 190 -23.33 -2.59 -21.04
CA LEU A 190 -22.90 -3.75 -20.27
C LEU A 190 -24.04 -4.75 -20.05
N LYS A 191 -25.27 -4.26 -19.80
CA LYS A 191 -26.47 -5.12 -19.68
C LYS A 191 -26.79 -5.87 -20.96
N GLU A 192 -26.63 -5.23 -22.12
CA GLU A 192 -26.84 -5.88 -23.42
C GLU A 192 -25.79 -6.96 -23.73
N LYS A 193 -24.58 -6.85 -23.15
CA LYS A 193 -23.47 -7.82 -23.32
C LYS A 193 -23.46 -8.92 -22.29
N ALA A 194 -24.11 -8.70 -21.14
CA ALA A 194 -24.26 -9.73 -20.12
C ALA A 194 -25.33 -10.74 -20.57
N LEU A 195 -24.90 -11.79 -21.26
CA LEU A 195 -25.68 -12.96 -21.62
C LEU A 195 -25.83 -13.92 -20.46
#